data_def4c8b5af01cbf4c2ef884d813f8b14
#
_entry.id   def4c8b5af01cbf4c2ef884d813f8b14
#
_cell.length_a   1.000
_cell.length_b   1.000
_cell.length_c   1.000
_cell.angle_alpha   90.00
_cell.angle_beta   90.00
_cell.angle_gamma   90.00
#
_symmetry.space_group_name_H-M   'P 1'
#
loop_
_entity.id
_entity.type
_entity.pdbx_description
1 polymer ?
#
loop_
_entity_poly.entity_id
_entity_poly.type
_entity_poly.pdbx_seq_one_letter_code
_entity_poly.pdbx_strand_id
1 'polypeptide(L)'
;MRAIRGAAAVLAAAVLVGCGGVNPPTPDDSPPPSKTAATRRASPSPASAFTGEGLAGYDVPAPFRVEVEAVERHAGLTAMKMVITTTAGRPITGDFGYDGLRGQSVSFGRFRLLDPVAGKVYFTLRENDVNGIAFGTRHSMTSGILPDEFRPGVRYPVEVYFPPLPAGVARVSMVPDLPMAPMTGLPVTEGAGTPAAKERGQGAEPSPGTEFQWPVVPPSGAIWSGVSDVNELVEAPQRTKRRQGGKETVGLRTDVLFAFDKATLSAKATAVLDDAVRETRERADPAKPPITVEGHTDSKGDDAYNQNLSVWRAEAVRDYLAGKLGSGYTFQATGKGESEPIAKNEKPGGGDNPEGRARNRRVEISYQIKQDKPDVTVTTGPPSDIRGSTRPPAPFHQAGPVAGSLGWQRGQDRLRVDFHPFHRDGAYLLATFDVVSEGASRFIPVPAPFTGWDSTFSAAADFGAFILVDPATKTRYHPLKMYTEFVENWVPALDASMTGRGYVYYPAPADTVSSVTVEAENLGRVQDIPIS
;
A
#
# COMPACT_ATOMS: atom_id res chain seq x y z
N MET A 1 27.71 58.56 -20.21
CA MET A 1 29.02 59.20 -20.18
C MET A 1 30.09 58.13 -20.32
N ARG A 2 30.95 58.30 -21.37
CA ARG A 2 32.27 57.74 -21.64
C ARG A 2 32.42 56.21 -21.53
N ALA A 3 32.53 55.43 -22.58
CA ALA A 3 33.42 55.42 -23.77
C ALA A 3 34.90 55.22 -23.41
N ILE A 4 35.50 54.22 -24.06
CA ILE A 4 36.78 54.21 -24.79
C ILE A 4 37.39 52.78 -24.70
N ARG A 5 37.46 52.02 -25.79
CA ARG A 5 38.52 51.80 -26.79
C ARG A 5 39.75 51.12 -26.17
N GLY A 6 40.33 50.11 -26.67
CA GLY A 6 40.69 49.56 -27.97
C GLY A 6 42.06 48.96 -27.79
N ALA A 7 42.54 48.01 -28.43
CA ALA A 7 43.27 47.99 -29.65
C ALA A 7 43.91 46.63 -29.94
N ALA A 8 44.02 46.32 -31.18
CA ALA A 8 44.66 45.16 -31.80
C ALA A 8 46.19 45.33 -31.92
N ALA A 9 46.91 44.25 -32.04
CA ALA A 9 48.21 44.18 -32.69
C ALA A 9 48.49 42.79 -33.27
N VAL A 10 48.86 42.75 -34.39
CA VAL A 10 49.20 42.03 -35.58
C VAL A 10 50.76 41.85 -35.68
N LEU A 11 51.15 40.84 -36.48
CA LEU A 11 52.44 40.53 -37.15
C LEU A 11 53.41 39.62 -36.34
N ALA A 12 54.17 38.74 -37.02
CA ALA A 12 54.55 38.52 -38.42
C ALA A 12 55.16 37.12 -38.58
N ALA A 13 55.22 36.74 -39.85
CA ALA A 13 55.76 35.51 -40.42
C ALA A 13 57.29 35.39 -40.37
N ALA A 14 57.80 34.17 -40.45
CA ALA A 14 59.10 33.86 -41.03
C ALA A 14 59.06 32.56 -41.83
N VAL A 15 59.41 32.68 -43.09
CA VAL A 15 59.59 31.62 -44.09
C VAL A 15 61.01 31.06 -43.96
N LEU A 16 61.20 29.77 -44.01
CA LEU A 16 62.43 29.14 -44.44
C LEU A 16 62.16 27.89 -45.32
N VAL A 17 62.68 27.94 -46.48
CA VAL A 17 62.70 26.96 -47.57
C VAL A 17 63.77 25.92 -47.29
N GLY A 18 63.49 24.66 -47.54
CA GLY A 18 64.47 23.54 -47.57
C GLY A 18 63.94 22.35 -48.37
N CYS A 19 64.62 22.08 -49.44
CA CYS A 19 64.32 21.10 -50.47
C CYS A 19 64.44 19.65 -50.10
N GLY A 20 63.66 18.79 -50.70
CA GLY A 20 64.09 17.55 -51.34
C GLY A 20 63.71 16.24 -50.67
N GLY A 21 62.87 15.47 -51.35
CA GLY A 21 62.69 14.04 -51.04
C GLY A 21 61.38 13.50 -51.62
N VAL A 22 61.46 12.91 -52.79
CA VAL A 22 60.36 12.23 -53.46
C VAL A 22 60.20 10.84 -52.89
N ASN A 23 59.00 10.53 -52.33
CA ASN A 23 58.56 9.16 -52.04
C ASN A 23 57.09 8.96 -52.51
N PRO A 24 56.73 7.71 -52.87
CA PRO A 24 55.51 7.42 -53.66
C PRO A 24 54.22 7.50 -52.81
N PRO A 25 53.04 7.51 -53.40
CA PRO A 25 51.75 7.79 -52.75
C PRO A 25 51.33 6.63 -51.84
N THR A 26 51.01 7.00 -50.63
CA THR A 26 50.28 6.15 -49.70
C THR A 26 48.78 6.31 -49.90
N PRO A 27 47.97 5.26 -49.57
CA PRO A 27 46.55 5.23 -49.87
C PRO A 27 45.71 6.07 -48.93
N ASP A 28 44.77 6.76 -49.50
CA ASP A 28 43.43 7.12 -49.05
C ASP A 28 43.21 7.37 -47.54
N ASP A 29 43.32 8.60 -47.08
CA ASP A 29 42.80 9.11 -45.80
C ASP A 29 41.34 9.56 -46.02
N SER A 30 40.44 8.58 -46.05
CA SER A 30 39.02 8.83 -45.79
C SER A 30 38.82 8.99 -44.28
N PRO A 31 38.07 10.01 -43.79
CA PRO A 31 37.79 10.16 -42.37
C PRO A 31 37.00 8.95 -41.88
N PRO A 32 37.25 8.46 -40.65
CA PRO A 32 36.52 7.31 -40.11
C PRO A 32 35.03 7.65 -40.05
N PRO A 33 34.14 6.68 -40.37
CA PRO A 33 32.72 6.90 -40.30
C PRO A 33 32.33 7.25 -38.88
N SER A 34 31.63 8.35 -38.73
CA SER A 34 30.96 8.72 -37.47
C SER A 34 30.27 7.50 -36.90
N LYS A 35 30.62 7.13 -35.67
CA LYS A 35 29.93 6.06 -34.92
C LYS A 35 28.47 6.51 -34.76
N THR A 36 27.62 6.12 -35.67
CA THR A 36 26.18 6.10 -35.49
C THR A 36 25.93 5.26 -34.22
N ALA A 37 25.42 5.88 -33.20
CA ALA A 37 25.04 5.17 -31.99
C ALA A 37 24.03 4.09 -32.40
N ALA A 38 24.49 2.85 -32.39
CA ALA A 38 23.65 1.71 -32.72
C ALA A 38 22.52 1.66 -31.67
N THR A 39 21.29 1.86 -32.14
CA THR A 39 20.10 1.52 -31.39
C THR A 39 20.25 0.06 -30.99
N ARG A 40 20.48 -0.19 -29.70
CA ARG A 40 20.75 -1.53 -29.19
C ARG A 40 19.47 -2.34 -29.39
N ARG A 41 19.51 -3.28 -30.31
CA ARG A 41 18.42 -4.25 -30.48
C ARG A 41 18.29 -4.99 -29.15
N ALA A 42 17.15 -4.88 -28.50
CA ALA A 42 16.91 -5.55 -27.25
C ALA A 42 17.07 -7.07 -27.47
N SER A 43 18.07 -7.68 -26.85
CA SER A 43 18.05 -9.12 -26.70
C SER A 43 16.82 -9.45 -25.84
N PRO A 44 16.03 -10.48 -26.16
CA PRO A 44 14.92 -10.87 -25.29
C PRO A 44 15.52 -11.26 -23.96
N SER A 45 15.37 -10.38 -22.96
CA SER A 45 15.63 -10.73 -21.57
C SER A 45 14.63 -11.83 -21.22
N PRO A 46 15.02 -12.89 -20.49
CA PRO A 46 14.04 -13.86 -20.02
C PRO A 46 12.96 -13.06 -19.28
N ALA A 47 11.70 -13.30 -19.62
CA ALA A 47 10.57 -12.61 -19.01
C ALA A 47 10.72 -12.70 -17.48
N SER A 48 10.68 -11.56 -16.80
CA SER A 48 10.76 -11.53 -15.34
C SER A 48 9.64 -12.41 -14.77
N ALA A 49 9.95 -13.18 -13.74
CA ALA A 49 8.95 -13.96 -13.01
C ALA A 49 7.85 -13.06 -12.40
N PHE A 50 8.16 -11.76 -12.22
CA PHE A 50 7.27 -10.75 -11.63
C PHE A 50 6.70 -9.84 -12.72
N THR A 51 5.65 -10.32 -13.37
CA THR A 51 4.99 -9.60 -14.48
C THR A 51 3.50 -9.48 -14.18
N GLY A 52 2.96 -8.26 -14.28
CA GLY A 52 1.54 -7.99 -14.08
C GLY A 52 1.00 -7.03 -15.13
N GLU A 53 -0.31 -7.12 -15.39
CA GLU A 53 -1.03 -6.21 -16.26
C GLU A 53 -2.02 -5.38 -15.45
N GLY A 54 -2.29 -4.16 -15.91
CA GLY A 54 -3.20 -3.24 -15.26
C GLY A 54 -3.49 -2.03 -16.11
N LEU A 55 -4.13 -1.05 -15.48
CA LEU A 55 -4.52 0.21 -16.11
C LEU A 55 -3.79 1.37 -15.42
N ALA A 56 -3.45 2.40 -16.18
CA ALA A 56 -2.94 3.67 -15.66
C ALA A 56 -3.75 4.83 -16.23
N GLY A 57 -4.10 5.80 -15.38
CA GLY A 57 -4.98 6.91 -15.72
C GLY A 57 -6.39 6.75 -15.17
N TYR A 58 -6.89 7.81 -14.53
CA TYR A 58 -8.20 7.81 -13.88
C TYR A 58 -9.35 8.01 -14.87
N ASP A 59 -9.27 9.07 -15.67
CA ASP A 59 -10.33 9.43 -16.62
C ASP A 59 -10.22 8.67 -17.95
N VAL A 60 -9.00 8.36 -18.37
CA VAL A 60 -8.72 7.60 -19.59
C VAL A 60 -7.77 6.47 -19.24
N PRO A 61 -8.31 5.34 -18.75
CA PRO A 61 -7.48 4.21 -18.36
C PRO A 61 -6.77 3.61 -19.57
N ALA A 62 -5.46 3.47 -19.45
CA ALA A 62 -4.59 2.95 -20.48
C ALA A 62 -4.01 1.60 -20.04
N PRO A 63 -4.04 0.55 -20.87
CA PRO A 63 -3.57 -0.77 -20.49
C PRO A 63 -2.04 -0.87 -20.55
N PHE A 64 -1.44 -1.41 -19.49
CA PHE A 64 -0.01 -1.59 -19.32
C PHE A 64 0.36 -2.96 -18.79
N ARG A 65 1.57 -3.37 -19.14
CA ARG A 65 2.30 -4.46 -18.49
C ARG A 65 3.50 -3.89 -17.77
N VAL A 66 3.69 -4.33 -16.52
CA VAL A 66 4.83 -4.00 -15.66
C VAL A 66 5.61 -5.27 -15.38
N GLU A 67 6.91 -5.25 -15.62
CA GLU A 67 7.85 -6.34 -15.31
C GLU A 67 8.83 -5.81 -14.26
N VAL A 68 8.79 -6.30 -13.02
CA VAL A 68 9.75 -5.92 -11.99
C VAL A 68 11.01 -6.77 -12.14
N GLU A 69 12.14 -6.12 -12.39
CA GLU A 69 13.42 -6.79 -12.62
C GLU A 69 14.24 -6.93 -11.33
N ALA A 70 14.22 -5.90 -10.48
CA ALA A 70 14.99 -5.89 -9.24
C ALA A 70 14.42 -4.93 -8.19
N VAL A 71 14.60 -5.28 -6.91
CA VAL A 71 14.51 -4.36 -5.77
C VAL A 71 15.88 -4.37 -5.09
N GLU A 72 16.60 -3.26 -5.15
CA GLU A 72 17.98 -3.14 -4.69
C GLU A 72 18.09 -2.18 -3.50
N ARG A 73 18.71 -2.64 -2.42
CA ARG A 73 19.06 -1.80 -1.28
C ARG A 73 20.39 -1.11 -1.55
N HIS A 74 20.41 0.22 -1.44
CA HIS A 74 21.59 1.06 -1.54
C HIS A 74 21.81 1.82 -0.23
N ALA A 75 22.98 2.45 -0.08
CA ALA A 75 23.22 3.35 1.04
C ALA A 75 22.24 4.54 0.98
N GLY A 76 21.29 4.60 1.93
CA GLY A 76 20.35 5.70 2.09
C GLY A 76 19.05 5.61 1.26
N LEU A 77 18.88 4.63 0.40
CA LEU A 77 17.63 4.42 -0.36
C LEU A 77 17.45 2.97 -0.82
N THR A 78 16.26 2.66 -1.30
CA THR A 78 15.97 1.44 -2.04
C THR A 78 15.54 1.80 -3.45
N ALA A 79 16.08 1.13 -4.46
CA ALA A 79 15.71 1.30 -5.87
C ALA A 79 14.89 0.10 -6.35
N MET A 80 13.75 0.33 -6.97
CA MET A 80 13.03 -0.69 -7.73
C MET A 80 13.20 -0.41 -9.22
N LYS A 81 13.66 -1.42 -9.94
CA LYS A 81 13.86 -1.40 -11.39
C LYS A 81 12.79 -2.24 -12.06
N MET A 82 12.15 -1.69 -13.05
CA MET A 82 11.07 -2.35 -13.78
C MET A 82 11.09 -1.93 -15.25
N VAL A 83 10.40 -2.69 -16.08
CA VAL A 83 10.11 -2.32 -17.47
C VAL A 83 8.61 -2.16 -17.61
N ILE A 84 8.19 -1.05 -18.19
CA ILE A 84 6.79 -0.81 -18.55
C ILE A 84 6.64 -0.89 -20.06
N THR A 85 5.57 -1.57 -20.51
CA THR A 85 5.15 -1.63 -21.90
C THR A 85 3.66 -1.38 -21.97
N THR A 86 3.19 -0.72 -23.03
CA THR A 86 1.75 -0.67 -23.27
C THR A 86 1.27 -1.92 -24.00
N THR A 87 0.10 -2.43 -23.62
CA THR A 87 -0.60 -3.50 -24.35
C THR A 87 -1.65 -2.94 -25.33
N ALA A 88 -1.79 -1.60 -25.40
CA ALA A 88 -2.63 -0.94 -26.40
C ALA A 88 -2.06 -1.07 -27.80
N GLY A 89 -2.93 -1.12 -28.81
CA GLY A 89 -2.52 -1.16 -30.23
C GLY A 89 -2.11 0.20 -30.81
N ARG A 90 -2.08 1.27 -30.03
CA ARG A 90 -1.73 2.64 -30.42
C ARG A 90 -0.90 3.33 -29.34
N PRO A 91 -0.18 4.41 -29.65
CA PRO A 91 0.47 5.22 -28.63
C PRO A 91 -0.54 5.76 -27.61
N ILE A 92 -0.16 5.74 -26.34
CA ILE A 92 -1.00 6.18 -25.21
C ILE A 92 -0.17 6.89 -24.16
N THR A 93 -0.80 7.79 -23.41
CA THR A 93 -0.26 8.32 -22.17
C THR A 93 -0.75 7.50 -20.99
N GLY A 94 0.00 7.46 -19.89
CA GLY A 94 -0.40 6.80 -18.64
C GLY A 94 -0.09 7.70 -17.46
N ASP A 95 -0.98 7.70 -16.47
CA ASP A 95 -0.80 8.43 -15.21
C ASP A 95 -0.29 7.48 -14.14
N PHE A 96 1.02 7.49 -13.90
CA PHE A 96 1.73 6.67 -12.91
C PHE A 96 2.17 7.46 -11.67
N GLY A 97 1.89 8.76 -11.59
CA GLY A 97 2.32 9.64 -10.51
C GLY A 97 1.18 10.35 -9.81
N TYR A 98 1.52 11.12 -8.77
CA TYR A 98 0.61 12.04 -8.08
C TYR A 98 0.85 13.50 -8.45
N ASP A 99 1.93 13.75 -9.17
CA ASP A 99 2.39 15.06 -9.62
C ASP A 99 1.62 15.49 -10.87
N GLY A 100 1.16 16.71 -10.87
CA GLY A 100 0.46 17.30 -11.98
C GLY A 100 -1.06 17.20 -11.92
N LEU A 101 -1.70 17.63 -12.99
CA LEU A 101 -3.14 17.51 -13.19
C LEU A 101 -3.49 16.07 -13.55
N ARG A 102 -4.73 15.64 -13.29
CA ARG A 102 -5.20 14.30 -13.62
C ARG A 102 -4.85 13.90 -15.05
N GLY A 103 -4.17 12.76 -15.21
CA GLY A 103 -3.74 12.24 -16.51
C GLY A 103 -2.50 12.91 -17.12
N GLN A 104 -1.78 13.75 -16.38
CA GLN A 104 -0.62 14.50 -16.85
C GLN A 104 0.62 14.34 -15.96
N SER A 105 0.63 13.34 -15.11
CA SER A 105 1.79 13.06 -14.26
C SER A 105 3.00 12.64 -15.09
N VAL A 106 4.16 13.16 -14.73
CA VAL A 106 5.43 12.90 -15.42
C VAL A 106 6.33 11.89 -14.70
N SER A 107 5.93 11.42 -13.51
CA SER A 107 6.71 10.51 -12.68
C SER A 107 5.99 9.18 -12.43
N PHE A 108 6.66 8.27 -11.71
CA PHE A 108 6.14 6.94 -11.37
C PHE A 108 5.87 6.81 -9.86
N GLY A 109 5.26 7.83 -9.26
CA GLY A 109 5.02 7.94 -7.82
C GLY A 109 3.95 7.00 -7.25
N ARG A 110 3.13 6.34 -8.07
CA ARG A 110 2.02 5.47 -7.64
C ARG A 110 2.43 4.04 -7.27
N PHE A 111 3.71 3.73 -7.25
CA PHE A 111 4.21 2.46 -6.74
C PHE A 111 4.61 2.60 -5.28
N ARG A 112 4.28 1.58 -4.47
CA ARG A 112 4.60 1.49 -3.04
C ARG A 112 5.23 0.13 -2.77
N LEU A 113 6.06 0.03 -1.71
CA LEU A 113 6.55 -1.25 -1.23
C LEU A 113 5.90 -1.54 0.13
N LEU A 114 5.39 -2.74 0.31
CA LEU A 114 4.89 -3.26 1.57
C LEU A 114 5.89 -4.30 2.11
N ASP A 115 6.37 -4.08 3.34
CA ASP A 115 6.93 -5.15 4.15
C ASP A 115 5.77 -5.83 4.89
N PRO A 116 5.29 -6.99 4.42
CA PRO A 116 4.12 -7.63 5.00
C PRO A 116 4.43 -8.36 6.32
N VAL A 117 5.70 -8.46 6.71
CA VAL A 117 6.12 -9.04 7.98
C VAL A 117 6.12 -7.97 9.07
N ALA A 118 6.78 -6.84 8.83
CA ALA A 118 6.82 -5.73 9.80
C ALA A 118 5.59 -4.83 9.76
N GLY A 119 4.77 -4.90 8.72
CA GLY A 119 3.60 -4.03 8.55
C GLY A 119 4.00 -2.58 8.28
N LYS A 120 4.88 -2.39 7.32
CA LYS A 120 5.36 -1.07 6.90
C LYS A 120 5.12 -0.86 5.41
N VAL A 121 4.59 0.30 5.05
CA VAL A 121 4.46 0.75 3.66
C VAL A 121 5.47 1.87 3.40
N TYR A 122 6.27 1.70 2.37
CA TYR A 122 7.27 2.66 1.91
C TYR A 122 6.76 3.35 0.65
N PHE A 123 6.69 4.68 0.70
CA PHE A 123 6.28 5.52 -0.42
C PHE A 123 7.50 5.93 -1.24
N THR A 124 7.29 6.24 -2.50
CA THR A 124 8.37 6.78 -3.35
C THR A 124 8.95 8.07 -2.76
N LEU A 125 10.26 8.23 -2.86
CA LEU A 125 10.93 9.49 -2.51
C LEU A 125 10.50 10.58 -3.48
N ARG A 126 10.19 11.78 -2.97
CA ARG A 126 9.64 12.90 -3.75
C ARG A 126 10.35 14.21 -3.44
N GLU A 127 10.26 15.14 -4.37
CA GLU A 127 10.74 16.49 -4.17
C GLU A 127 9.86 17.23 -3.15
N ASN A 128 10.50 17.91 -2.20
CA ASN A 128 9.94 18.85 -1.23
C ASN A 128 8.86 18.27 -0.28
N ASP A 129 7.75 17.75 -0.78
CA ASP A 129 6.60 17.32 0.04
C ASP A 129 5.88 16.07 -0.54
N VAL A 130 4.79 15.67 0.11
CA VAL A 130 3.99 14.50 -0.26
C VAL A 130 3.39 14.56 -1.67
N ASN A 131 3.17 15.75 -2.22
CA ASN A 131 2.62 15.97 -3.56
C ASN A 131 3.71 16.26 -4.60
N GLY A 132 4.99 16.25 -4.19
CA GLY A 132 6.12 16.51 -5.06
C GLY A 132 6.32 15.46 -6.13
N ILE A 133 7.09 15.81 -7.15
CA ILE A 133 7.45 14.90 -8.23
C ILE A 133 8.32 13.76 -7.67
N ALA A 134 7.98 12.52 -7.97
CA ALA A 134 8.79 11.39 -7.53
C ALA A 134 10.17 11.37 -8.20
N PHE A 135 11.20 11.05 -7.41
CA PHE A 135 12.53 10.77 -7.93
C PHE A 135 12.55 9.43 -8.65
N GLY A 136 13.42 9.34 -9.64
CA GLY A 136 13.52 8.18 -10.53
C GLY A 136 13.28 8.57 -11.97
N THR A 137 12.68 7.67 -12.73
CA THR A 137 12.36 7.90 -14.14
C THR A 137 11.25 8.95 -14.27
N ARG A 138 11.42 9.81 -15.28
CA ARG A 138 10.45 10.85 -15.65
C ARG A 138 10.17 10.79 -17.14
N HIS A 139 8.92 10.61 -17.52
CA HIS A 139 8.54 10.46 -18.92
C HIS A 139 8.14 11.77 -19.62
N SER A 140 8.45 12.92 -19.00
CA SER A 140 8.54 14.23 -19.65
C SER A 140 9.43 15.15 -18.83
N MET A 141 10.48 15.68 -19.40
CA MET A 141 11.40 16.62 -18.72
C MET A 141 11.59 17.93 -19.47
N THR A 142 11.19 18.02 -20.71
CA THR A 142 11.75 19.02 -21.63
C THR A 142 10.79 20.06 -22.07
N SER A 143 9.89 20.54 -21.52
CA SER A 143 9.06 21.63 -22.04
C SER A 143 7.59 21.32 -22.31
N GLY A 144 7.22 20.08 -22.22
CA GLY A 144 5.84 19.69 -22.43
C GLY A 144 5.05 19.70 -21.12
N ILE A 145 3.85 20.25 -21.18
CA ILE A 145 2.86 20.11 -20.11
C ILE A 145 2.36 18.65 -20.03
N LEU A 146 2.55 17.88 -21.10
CA LEU A 146 2.10 16.50 -21.25
C LEU A 146 3.27 15.51 -21.17
N PRO A 147 3.07 14.33 -20.56
CA PRO A 147 4.06 13.26 -20.58
C PRO A 147 4.25 12.72 -22.00
N ASP A 148 5.44 12.14 -22.24
CA ASP A 148 5.69 11.41 -23.47
C ASP A 148 4.77 10.18 -23.60
N GLU A 149 4.46 9.78 -24.83
CA GLU A 149 3.61 8.62 -25.09
C GLU A 149 4.37 7.30 -24.99
N PHE A 150 3.71 6.29 -24.44
CA PHE A 150 4.12 4.90 -24.54
C PHE A 150 3.71 4.34 -25.89
N ARG A 151 4.66 3.80 -26.64
CA ARG A 151 4.42 3.24 -27.98
C ARG A 151 4.32 1.72 -27.93
N PRO A 152 3.40 1.10 -28.68
CA PRO A 152 3.27 -0.35 -28.75
C PRO A 152 4.59 -1.04 -29.13
N GLY A 153 4.92 -2.12 -28.42
CA GLY A 153 6.11 -2.92 -28.67
C GLY A 153 7.44 -2.29 -28.25
N VAL A 154 7.43 -1.12 -27.61
CA VAL A 154 8.61 -0.47 -27.04
C VAL A 154 8.71 -0.79 -25.56
N ARG A 155 9.91 -1.13 -25.08
CA ARG A 155 10.21 -1.35 -23.67
C ARG A 155 10.74 -0.06 -23.05
N TYR A 156 10.18 0.32 -21.91
CA TYR A 156 10.57 1.53 -21.17
C TYR A 156 11.12 1.14 -19.80
N PRO A 157 12.46 1.12 -19.63
CA PRO A 157 13.07 0.94 -18.31
C PRO A 157 12.67 2.07 -17.37
N VAL A 158 12.24 1.71 -16.17
CA VAL A 158 11.77 2.63 -15.13
C VAL A 158 12.48 2.32 -13.83
N GLU A 159 13.01 3.34 -13.19
CA GLU A 159 13.52 3.30 -11.83
C GLU A 159 12.67 4.18 -10.92
N VAL A 160 12.33 3.68 -9.75
CA VAL A 160 11.68 4.43 -8.66
C VAL A 160 12.43 4.22 -7.36
N TYR A 161 12.48 5.24 -6.53
CA TYR A 161 13.26 5.23 -5.31
C TYR A 161 12.37 5.34 -4.08
N PHE A 162 12.74 4.61 -3.04
CA PHE A 162 12.03 4.51 -1.76
C PHE A 162 13.00 4.80 -0.61
N PRO A 163 12.49 5.09 0.61
CA PRO A 163 13.31 5.07 1.81
C PRO A 163 14.08 3.76 1.93
N PRO A 164 15.23 3.75 2.62
CA PRO A 164 16.03 2.54 2.78
C PRO A 164 15.26 1.45 3.52
N LEU A 165 15.18 0.26 2.94
CA LEU A 165 14.65 -0.91 3.62
C LEU A 165 15.63 -1.40 4.69
N PRO A 166 15.17 -1.83 5.89
CA PRO A 166 16.02 -2.46 6.89
C PRO A 166 16.80 -3.66 6.36
N ALA A 167 18.02 -3.88 6.86
CA ALA A 167 18.90 -4.96 6.41
C ALA A 167 18.28 -6.37 6.51
N GLY A 168 17.39 -6.59 7.51
CA GLY A 168 16.69 -7.87 7.69
C GLY A 168 15.54 -8.13 6.71
N VAL A 169 15.12 -7.15 5.90
CA VAL A 169 14.03 -7.32 4.94
C VAL A 169 14.55 -8.01 3.69
N ALA A 170 14.28 -9.30 3.55
CA ALA A 170 14.72 -10.10 2.42
C ALA A 170 13.75 -10.09 1.24
N ARG A 171 12.48 -9.81 1.49
CA ARG A 171 11.41 -9.75 0.47
C ARG A 171 10.39 -8.69 0.81
N VAL A 172 9.81 -8.08 -0.22
CA VAL A 172 8.72 -7.10 -0.12
C VAL A 172 7.64 -7.41 -1.15
N SER A 173 6.48 -6.78 -0.99
CA SER A 173 5.42 -6.78 -2.00
C SER A 173 5.32 -5.39 -2.64
N MET A 174 5.34 -5.30 -3.96
CA MET A 174 4.99 -4.07 -4.66
C MET A 174 3.48 -3.95 -4.65
N VAL A 175 2.98 -2.85 -4.07
CA VAL A 175 1.55 -2.54 -3.93
C VAL A 175 1.24 -1.25 -4.68
N PRO A 176 0.79 -1.36 -5.95
CA PRO A 176 0.58 -0.20 -6.79
C PRO A 176 -0.70 0.53 -6.40
N ASP A 177 -0.66 1.85 -6.39
CA ASP A 177 -1.86 2.68 -6.35
C ASP A 177 -2.42 2.87 -7.78
N LEU A 178 -2.68 1.75 -8.42
CA LEU A 178 -3.13 1.61 -9.80
C LEU A 178 -4.02 0.38 -9.91
N PRO A 179 -4.97 0.34 -10.86
CA PRO A 179 -5.80 -0.84 -11.13
C PRO A 179 -4.98 -2.02 -11.68
N MET A 180 -4.16 -2.61 -10.83
CA MET A 180 -3.40 -3.84 -11.10
C MET A 180 -3.17 -4.60 -9.80
N ALA A 181 -2.95 -5.91 -9.89
CA ALA A 181 -2.67 -6.74 -8.73
C ALA A 181 -1.28 -6.43 -8.14
N PRO A 182 -1.11 -6.51 -6.81
CA PRO A 182 0.21 -6.48 -6.19
C PRO A 182 1.12 -7.60 -6.68
N MET A 183 2.42 -7.34 -6.65
CA MET A 183 3.44 -8.37 -6.90
C MET A 183 4.11 -8.72 -5.57
N THR A 184 3.76 -9.87 -5.01
CA THR A 184 4.25 -10.34 -3.73
C THR A 184 5.60 -11.03 -3.83
N GLY A 185 6.35 -11.07 -2.73
CA GLY A 185 7.56 -11.87 -2.61
C GLY A 185 8.77 -11.43 -3.44
N LEU A 186 8.81 -10.17 -3.87
CA LEU A 186 9.95 -9.58 -4.58
C LEU A 186 11.22 -9.68 -3.72
N PRO A 187 12.29 -10.32 -4.20
CA PRO A 187 13.53 -10.41 -3.44
C PRO A 187 14.21 -9.03 -3.37
N VAL A 188 14.74 -8.72 -2.19
CA VAL A 188 15.57 -7.52 -1.97
C VAL A 188 17.03 -7.95 -2.02
N THR A 189 17.78 -7.33 -2.91
CA THR A 189 19.23 -7.59 -3.09
C THR A 189 20.04 -6.36 -2.71
N GLU A 190 21.35 -6.53 -2.49
CA GLU A 190 22.23 -5.38 -2.27
C GLU A 190 22.64 -4.77 -3.60
N GLY A 191 22.39 -3.47 -3.75
CA GLY A 191 22.75 -2.70 -4.93
C GLY A 191 24.19 -2.17 -4.82
N ALA A 192 24.88 -2.11 -5.94
CA ALA A 192 26.21 -1.53 -6.01
C ALA A 192 26.17 -0.01 -6.18
N GLY A 193 26.90 0.71 -5.34
CA GLY A 193 27.08 2.16 -5.45
C GLY A 193 25.81 2.98 -5.22
N THR A 194 25.82 4.22 -5.69
CA THR A 194 24.67 5.12 -5.66
C THR A 194 24.03 5.16 -7.05
N PRO A 195 22.69 5.12 -7.16
CA PRO A 195 22.01 5.27 -8.44
C PRO A 195 22.45 6.55 -9.15
N ALA A 196 22.74 6.45 -10.44
CA ALA A 196 23.22 7.56 -11.24
C ALA A 196 22.10 8.15 -12.11
N ALA A 197 22.21 9.44 -12.40
CA ALA A 197 21.36 10.08 -13.39
C ALA A 197 21.52 9.41 -14.77
N LYS A 198 20.43 9.30 -15.51
CA LYS A 198 20.43 8.84 -16.90
C LYS A 198 19.79 9.88 -17.76
N GLU A 199 20.40 10.13 -18.90
CA GLU A 199 19.87 11.04 -19.90
C GLU A 199 18.78 10.35 -20.74
N ARG A 200 17.91 11.16 -21.34
CA ARG A 200 16.95 10.66 -22.33
C ARG A 200 17.69 10.02 -23.50
N GLY A 201 17.22 8.87 -23.95
CA GLY A 201 17.71 8.24 -25.18
C GLY A 201 17.64 9.21 -26.37
N GLN A 202 18.75 9.35 -27.09
CA GLN A 202 18.84 10.20 -28.25
C GLN A 202 18.50 9.42 -29.54
N GLY A 203 17.86 10.07 -30.49
CA GLY A 203 17.55 9.48 -31.81
C GLY A 203 16.13 9.74 -32.26
N ALA A 204 15.75 9.06 -33.35
CA ALA A 204 14.37 9.04 -33.85
C ALA A 204 13.41 8.45 -32.81
N GLU A 205 12.12 8.70 -33.01
CA GLU A 205 11.08 8.09 -32.15
C GLU A 205 11.28 6.58 -32.02
N PRO A 206 11.08 6.02 -30.82
CA PRO A 206 11.31 4.60 -30.59
C PRO A 206 10.35 3.75 -31.42
N SER A 207 10.85 2.64 -31.94
CA SER A 207 10.11 1.70 -32.77
C SER A 207 9.87 0.36 -32.05
N PRO A 208 8.86 -0.41 -32.48
CA PRO A 208 8.61 -1.73 -31.89
C PRO A 208 9.85 -2.62 -31.85
N GLY A 209 10.05 -3.35 -30.76
CA GLY A 209 11.21 -4.22 -30.52
C GLY A 209 12.45 -3.49 -29.98
N THR A 210 12.35 -2.20 -29.69
CA THR A 210 13.44 -1.41 -29.09
C THR A 210 13.17 -1.10 -27.62
N GLU A 211 14.23 -0.69 -26.91
CA GLU A 211 14.16 -0.12 -25.58
C GLU A 211 14.41 1.39 -25.67
N PHE A 212 13.62 2.17 -24.95
CA PHE A 212 13.76 3.62 -24.91
C PHE A 212 13.93 4.11 -23.47
N GLN A 213 15.08 4.74 -23.21
CA GLN A 213 15.42 5.29 -21.90
C GLN A 213 14.84 6.70 -21.74
N TRP A 214 13.96 6.89 -20.77
CA TRP A 214 13.62 8.22 -20.27
C TRP A 214 14.66 8.71 -19.26
N PRO A 215 14.72 10.02 -18.99
CA PRO A 215 15.61 10.55 -17.98
C PRO A 215 15.36 9.89 -16.62
N VAL A 216 16.44 9.65 -15.87
CA VAL A 216 16.38 9.20 -14.49
C VAL A 216 17.01 10.26 -13.60
N VAL A 217 16.26 10.74 -12.62
CA VAL A 217 16.66 11.78 -11.67
C VAL A 217 16.84 11.15 -10.28
N PRO A 218 18.09 10.95 -9.82
CA PRO A 218 18.36 10.47 -8.47
C PRO A 218 17.91 11.46 -7.40
N PRO A 219 17.61 11.01 -6.18
CA PRO A 219 17.24 11.88 -5.07
C PRO A 219 18.31 12.91 -4.77
N SER A 220 17.92 14.19 -4.69
CA SER A 220 18.80 15.33 -4.37
C SER A 220 18.00 16.49 -3.78
N GLY A 221 18.66 17.39 -3.06
CA GLY A 221 18.01 18.57 -2.47
C GLY A 221 17.07 18.22 -1.32
N ALA A 222 15.92 18.88 -1.25
CA ALA A 222 14.90 18.61 -0.26
C ALA A 222 14.10 17.36 -0.68
N ILE A 223 14.10 16.33 0.16
CA ILE A 223 13.51 15.03 -0.12
C ILE A 223 12.39 14.76 0.89
N TRP A 224 11.17 14.55 0.39
CA TRP A 224 10.11 13.92 1.18
C TRP A 224 10.30 12.40 1.17
N SER A 225 10.28 11.82 2.38
CA SER A 225 10.50 10.39 2.60
C SER A 225 9.42 9.86 3.53
N GLY A 226 8.50 9.07 3.00
CA GLY A 226 7.35 8.55 3.74
C GLY A 226 7.46 7.05 4.02
N VAL A 227 7.30 6.69 5.30
CA VAL A 227 7.06 5.31 5.74
C VAL A 227 5.87 5.32 6.68
N SER A 228 4.86 4.51 6.38
CA SER A 228 3.66 4.37 7.22
C SER A 228 3.60 3.01 7.87
N ASP A 229 3.17 2.99 9.14
CA ASP A 229 2.68 1.77 9.75
C ASP A 229 1.36 1.37 9.10
N VAL A 230 1.16 0.07 8.97
CA VAL A 230 -0.14 -0.50 8.61
C VAL A 230 -1.01 -0.60 9.87
N ASN A 231 -2.19 -0.04 9.80
CA ASN A 231 -3.19 -0.08 10.87
C ASN A 231 -4.21 -1.18 10.59
N GLU A 232 -4.58 -1.91 11.63
CA GLU A 232 -5.42 -3.11 11.54
C GLU A 232 -6.64 -2.99 12.44
N LEU A 233 -7.77 -3.57 12.01
CA LEU A 233 -8.95 -3.80 12.82
C LEU A 233 -9.51 -5.20 12.55
N VAL A 234 -9.67 -5.98 13.63
CA VAL A 234 -10.35 -7.28 13.64
C VAL A 234 -11.43 -7.24 14.71
N GLU A 235 -12.65 -7.61 14.36
CA GLU A 235 -13.79 -7.64 15.26
C GLU A 235 -14.37 -9.05 15.36
N ALA A 236 -14.25 -9.67 16.53
CA ALA A 236 -14.95 -10.89 16.89
C ALA A 236 -16.18 -10.56 17.74
N PRO A 237 -17.14 -11.48 17.91
CA PRO A 237 -18.35 -11.22 18.69
C PRO A 237 -18.13 -10.75 20.11
N GLN A 238 -17.03 -11.14 20.76
CA GLN A 238 -16.75 -10.83 22.16
C GLN A 238 -15.59 -9.85 22.36
N ARG A 239 -14.75 -9.64 21.34
CA ARG A 239 -13.53 -8.83 21.43
C ARG A 239 -13.21 -8.16 20.10
N THR A 240 -12.51 -7.03 20.20
CA THR A 240 -11.91 -6.36 19.07
C THR A 240 -10.40 -6.30 19.25
N LYS A 241 -9.67 -6.25 18.16
CA LYS A 241 -8.22 -6.01 18.16
C LYS A 241 -7.90 -4.93 17.14
N ARG A 242 -7.28 -3.88 17.60
CA ARG A 242 -6.84 -2.75 16.76
C ARG A 242 -5.35 -2.53 16.96
N ARG A 243 -4.63 -2.38 15.88
CA ARG A 243 -3.23 -1.95 15.88
C ARG A 243 -3.10 -0.64 15.12
N GLN A 244 -2.44 0.33 15.73
CA GLN A 244 -2.15 1.64 15.13
C GLN A 244 -0.70 1.99 15.44
N GLY A 245 0.17 1.87 14.43
CA GLY A 245 1.60 1.99 14.62
C GLY A 245 2.12 0.93 15.61
N GLY A 246 2.93 1.37 16.58
CA GLY A 246 3.43 0.53 17.66
C GLY A 246 2.44 0.29 18.82
N LYS A 247 1.20 0.82 18.75
CA LYS A 247 0.18 0.65 19.79
C LYS A 247 -0.82 -0.43 19.40
N GLU A 248 -1.08 -1.35 20.33
CA GLU A 248 -2.16 -2.32 20.23
C GLU A 248 -3.25 -2.03 21.25
N THR A 249 -4.51 -2.20 20.83
CA THR A 249 -5.70 -2.03 21.66
C THR A 249 -6.57 -3.27 21.53
N VAL A 250 -6.83 -3.93 22.67
CA VAL A 250 -7.75 -5.06 22.80
C VAL A 250 -9.02 -4.55 23.46
N GLY A 251 -10.12 -4.52 22.72
CA GLY A 251 -11.44 -4.17 23.25
C GLY A 251 -12.21 -5.42 23.66
N LEU A 252 -12.74 -5.44 24.86
CA LEU A 252 -13.55 -6.54 25.41
C LEU A 252 -14.96 -6.04 25.66
N ARG A 253 -15.98 -6.76 25.16
CA ARG A 253 -17.38 -6.38 25.38
C ARG A 253 -17.76 -6.51 26.85
N THR A 254 -18.39 -5.47 27.42
CA THR A 254 -18.77 -5.47 28.84
C THR A 254 -19.81 -6.54 29.15
N ASP A 255 -20.66 -6.92 28.21
CA ASP A 255 -21.69 -7.96 28.40
C ASP A 255 -21.09 -9.36 28.66
N VAL A 256 -19.82 -9.54 28.26
CA VAL A 256 -19.04 -10.75 28.57
C VAL A 256 -18.39 -10.64 29.96
N LEU A 257 -17.88 -9.45 30.29
CA LEU A 257 -17.09 -9.20 31.49
C LEU A 257 -17.96 -9.02 32.76
N PHE A 258 -19.13 -8.39 32.63
CA PHE A 258 -19.95 -7.94 33.76
C PHE A 258 -21.39 -8.36 33.59
N ALA A 259 -22.09 -8.53 34.71
CA ALA A 259 -23.55 -8.58 34.69
C ALA A 259 -24.11 -7.19 34.32
N PHE A 260 -25.35 -7.15 33.84
CA PHE A 260 -26.02 -5.90 33.50
C PHE A 260 -25.93 -4.90 34.67
N ASP A 261 -25.53 -3.69 34.33
CA ASP A 261 -25.41 -2.57 35.26
C ASP A 261 -24.45 -2.83 36.47
N LYS A 262 -23.48 -3.70 36.33
CA LYS A 262 -22.46 -4.03 37.32
C LYS A 262 -21.05 -3.75 36.83
N ALA A 263 -20.13 -3.58 37.80
CA ALA A 263 -18.69 -3.52 37.60
C ALA A 263 -17.94 -4.71 38.26
N THR A 264 -18.68 -5.66 38.83
CA THR A 264 -18.09 -6.89 39.34
C THR A 264 -17.91 -7.89 38.22
N LEU A 265 -16.69 -8.42 38.09
CA LEU A 265 -16.36 -9.40 37.07
C LEU A 265 -17.19 -10.66 37.22
N SER A 266 -17.73 -11.14 36.12
CA SER A 266 -18.50 -12.39 36.06
C SER A 266 -17.58 -13.61 36.04
N ALA A 267 -18.08 -14.79 36.36
CA ALA A 267 -17.32 -16.02 36.24
C ALA A 267 -16.86 -16.30 34.78
N LYS A 268 -17.59 -15.82 33.77
CA LYS A 268 -17.23 -15.95 32.36
C LYS A 268 -16.11 -14.99 31.96
N ALA A 269 -15.93 -13.88 32.69
CA ALA A 269 -14.89 -12.88 32.39
C ALA A 269 -13.48 -13.47 32.55
N THR A 270 -13.28 -14.44 33.46
CA THR A 270 -11.97 -15.00 33.79
C THR A 270 -11.25 -15.54 32.53
N ALA A 271 -11.91 -16.34 31.72
CA ALA A 271 -11.30 -16.93 30.52
C ALA A 271 -10.87 -15.85 29.51
N VAL A 272 -11.75 -14.87 29.25
CA VAL A 272 -11.48 -13.78 28.31
C VAL A 272 -10.37 -12.86 28.82
N LEU A 273 -10.33 -12.60 30.12
CA LEU A 273 -9.28 -11.79 30.74
C LEU A 273 -7.95 -12.54 30.83
N ASP A 274 -7.95 -13.86 31.10
CA ASP A 274 -6.73 -14.67 31.07
C ASP A 274 -6.10 -14.71 29.64
N ASP A 275 -6.91 -14.74 28.60
CA ASP A 275 -6.44 -14.59 27.21
C ASP A 275 -5.82 -13.20 26.98
N ALA A 276 -6.48 -12.14 27.44
CA ALA A 276 -5.95 -10.77 27.36
C ALA A 276 -4.64 -10.62 28.16
N VAL A 277 -4.53 -11.24 29.36
CA VAL A 277 -3.30 -11.28 30.15
C VAL A 277 -2.16 -11.96 29.38
N ARG A 278 -2.43 -13.14 28.81
CA ARG A 278 -1.43 -13.89 28.03
C ARG A 278 -0.93 -13.03 26.86
N GLU A 279 -1.83 -12.47 26.08
CA GLU A 279 -1.50 -11.63 24.92
C GLU A 279 -0.73 -10.37 25.35
N THR A 280 -1.16 -9.69 26.39
CA THR A 280 -0.45 -8.51 26.93
C THR A 280 0.97 -8.87 27.38
N ARG A 281 1.17 -10.00 28.07
CA ARG A 281 2.50 -10.47 28.52
C ARG A 281 3.44 -10.77 27.35
N GLU A 282 2.90 -11.35 26.29
CA GLU A 282 3.68 -11.71 25.10
C GLU A 282 4.08 -10.46 24.28
N ARG A 283 3.19 -9.49 24.16
CA ARG A 283 3.29 -8.40 23.20
C ARG A 283 3.64 -7.04 23.78
N ALA A 284 3.15 -6.71 24.98
CA ALA A 284 3.39 -5.39 25.57
C ALA A 284 4.87 -5.18 25.92
N ASP A 285 5.40 -4.01 25.58
CA ASP A 285 6.73 -3.59 25.97
C ASP A 285 6.73 -3.05 27.40
N PRO A 286 7.29 -3.76 28.38
CA PRO A 286 7.30 -3.30 29.76
C PRO A 286 8.17 -2.05 29.96
N ALA A 287 9.05 -1.72 29.04
CA ALA A 287 9.87 -0.50 29.06
C ALA A 287 9.08 0.73 28.56
N LYS A 288 7.87 0.55 28.06
CA LYS A 288 6.99 1.63 27.55
C LYS A 288 5.64 1.68 28.27
N PRO A 289 5.62 1.94 29.58
CA PRO A 289 4.39 2.08 30.34
C PRO A 289 3.69 3.42 30.07
N PRO A 290 2.42 3.57 30.50
CA PRO A 290 1.60 2.56 31.13
C PRO A 290 0.80 1.71 30.16
N ILE A 291 0.32 0.54 30.61
CA ILE A 291 -0.84 -0.12 30.00
C ILE A 291 -2.08 0.67 30.42
N THR A 292 -2.84 1.18 29.45
CA THR A 292 -4.06 1.94 29.73
C THR A 292 -5.28 1.02 29.63
N VAL A 293 -6.21 1.18 30.58
CA VAL A 293 -7.49 0.46 30.60
C VAL A 293 -8.60 1.51 30.57
N GLU A 294 -9.40 1.52 29.51
CA GLU A 294 -10.43 2.53 29.29
C GLU A 294 -11.81 1.88 29.21
N GLY A 295 -12.72 2.32 30.08
CA GLY A 295 -14.11 1.85 30.11
C GLY A 295 -15.02 2.75 29.30
N HIS A 296 -15.96 2.16 28.56
CA HIS A 296 -16.95 2.88 27.74
C HIS A 296 -18.35 2.34 27.98
N THR A 297 -19.36 3.19 27.83
CA THR A 297 -20.78 2.84 27.87
C THR A 297 -21.44 3.12 26.51
N ASP A 298 -22.68 2.71 26.37
CA ASP A 298 -23.57 3.25 25.35
C ASP A 298 -24.27 4.55 25.83
N SER A 299 -25.10 5.13 25.00
CA SER A 299 -25.82 6.38 25.30
C SER A 299 -27.13 6.18 26.07
N LYS A 300 -27.30 5.08 26.77
CA LYS A 300 -28.47 4.86 27.66
C LYS A 300 -28.10 5.19 29.10
N GLY A 301 -28.93 6.02 29.72
CA GLY A 301 -28.75 6.42 31.10
C GLY A 301 -28.31 7.87 31.26
N ASP A 302 -27.89 8.21 32.47
CA ASP A 302 -27.38 9.55 32.79
C ASP A 302 -25.86 9.60 32.58
N ASP A 303 -25.37 10.71 31.99
CA ASP A 303 -23.96 10.88 31.62
C ASP A 303 -23.02 10.71 32.83
N ALA A 304 -23.38 11.28 33.98
CA ALA A 304 -22.58 11.18 35.20
C ALA A 304 -22.55 9.74 35.75
N TYR A 305 -23.66 9.03 35.62
CA TYR A 305 -23.72 7.61 35.96
C TYR A 305 -22.87 6.77 34.99
N ASN A 306 -23.01 7.00 33.70
CA ASN A 306 -22.23 6.32 32.66
C ASN A 306 -20.73 6.57 32.83
N GLN A 307 -20.35 7.80 33.19
CA GLN A 307 -18.97 8.15 33.50
C GLN A 307 -18.43 7.33 34.68
N ASN A 308 -19.15 7.27 35.80
CA ASN A 308 -18.74 6.51 36.98
C ASN A 308 -18.70 4.99 36.69
N LEU A 309 -19.73 4.45 36.03
CA LEU A 309 -19.79 3.03 35.69
C LEU A 309 -18.62 2.62 34.82
N SER A 310 -18.24 3.47 33.86
CA SER A 310 -17.10 3.22 32.97
C SER A 310 -15.77 3.21 33.73
N VAL A 311 -15.57 4.12 34.70
CA VAL A 311 -14.40 4.12 35.62
C VAL A 311 -14.33 2.83 36.40
N TRP A 312 -15.38 2.44 37.09
CA TRP A 312 -15.39 1.24 37.92
C TRP A 312 -15.12 -0.04 37.13
N ARG A 313 -15.62 -0.13 35.89
CA ARG A 313 -15.34 -1.25 34.98
C ARG A 313 -13.89 -1.29 34.55
N ALA A 314 -13.31 -0.13 34.20
CA ALA A 314 -11.90 -0.02 33.86
C ALA A 314 -11.00 -0.43 35.05
N GLU A 315 -11.32 0.02 36.26
CA GLU A 315 -10.59 -0.34 37.48
C GLU A 315 -10.65 -1.84 37.78
N ALA A 316 -11.82 -2.47 37.65
CA ALA A 316 -11.97 -3.91 37.87
C ALA A 316 -11.11 -4.74 36.90
N VAL A 317 -11.04 -4.33 35.64
CA VAL A 317 -10.18 -4.98 34.61
C VAL A 317 -8.70 -4.69 34.88
N ARG A 318 -8.33 -3.44 35.20
CA ARG A 318 -6.97 -3.06 35.62
C ARG A 318 -6.46 -3.92 36.78
N ASP A 319 -7.26 -4.06 37.82
CA ASP A 319 -6.87 -4.81 39.04
C ASP A 319 -6.67 -6.29 38.71
N TYR A 320 -7.51 -6.86 37.86
CA TYR A 320 -7.34 -8.22 37.38
C TYR A 320 -6.02 -8.39 36.59
N LEU A 321 -5.74 -7.50 35.65
CA LEU A 321 -4.51 -7.52 34.86
C LEU A 321 -3.27 -7.33 35.73
N ALA A 322 -3.30 -6.37 36.67
CA ALA A 322 -2.20 -6.08 37.58
C ALA A 322 -1.87 -7.29 38.47
N GLY A 323 -2.90 -7.95 39.00
CA GLY A 323 -2.75 -9.17 39.81
C GLY A 323 -2.10 -10.34 39.06
N LYS A 324 -2.33 -10.44 37.73
CA LYS A 324 -1.82 -11.53 36.90
C LYS A 324 -0.48 -11.22 36.24
N LEU A 325 -0.23 -9.97 35.84
CA LEU A 325 1.00 -9.55 35.16
C LEU A 325 2.12 -9.18 36.13
N GLY A 326 1.77 -8.77 37.37
CA GLY A 326 2.72 -8.44 38.42
C GLY A 326 3.37 -7.06 38.27
N SER A 327 4.38 -6.77 39.08
CA SER A 327 5.01 -5.45 39.24
C SER A 327 5.89 -5.02 38.04
N GLY A 328 6.11 -5.88 37.08
CA GLY A 328 6.86 -5.54 35.84
C GLY A 328 6.11 -4.60 34.89
N TYR A 329 4.83 -4.35 35.16
CA TYR A 329 3.97 -3.48 34.36
C TYR A 329 3.33 -2.39 35.20
N THR A 330 3.13 -1.22 34.63
CA THR A 330 2.36 -0.14 35.25
C THR A 330 1.04 0.06 34.51
N PHE A 331 0.00 0.43 35.25
CA PHE A 331 -1.35 0.50 34.71
C PHE A 331 -1.99 1.85 35.02
N GLN A 332 -2.84 2.32 34.11
CA GLN A 332 -3.70 3.46 34.29
C GLN A 332 -5.13 3.07 33.87
N ALA A 333 -6.11 3.33 34.74
CA ALA A 333 -7.53 3.13 34.43
C ALA A 333 -8.24 4.47 34.31
N THR A 334 -9.09 4.59 33.27
CA THR A 334 -9.93 5.77 33.03
C THR A 334 -11.31 5.34 32.54
N GLY A 335 -12.32 6.16 32.81
CA GLY A 335 -13.65 6.01 32.23
C GLY A 335 -13.88 7.10 31.20
N LYS A 336 -14.52 6.74 30.11
CA LYS A 336 -14.92 7.64 29.02
C LYS A 336 -16.44 7.86 28.94
N GLY A 337 -17.20 7.10 29.76
CA GLY A 337 -18.66 7.12 29.65
C GLY A 337 -19.08 6.80 28.22
N GLU A 338 -19.98 7.58 27.67
CA GLU A 338 -20.48 7.47 26.30
C GLU A 338 -19.81 8.41 25.29
N SER A 339 -18.79 9.18 25.70
CA SER A 339 -18.20 10.26 24.92
C SER A 339 -17.41 9.78 23.69
N GLU A 340 -16.96 8.53 23.66
CA GLU A 340 -16.15 7.96 22.57
C GLU A 340 -16.82 6.70 21.98
N PRO A 341 -17.95 6.86 21.25
CA PRO A 341 -18.63 5.74 20.62
C PRO A 341 -17.85 5.24 19.40
N ILE A 342 -17.79 3.91 19.22
CA ILE A 342 -17.23 3.27 18.01
C ILE A 342 -18.31 2.82 17.02
N ALA A 343 -19.56 2.93 17.39
CA ALA A 343 -20.71 2.64 16.53
C ALA A 343 -21.84 3.61 16.84
N LYS A 344 -22.74 3.83 15.87
CA LYS A 344 -23.92 4.66 16.10
C LYS A 344 -24.87 3.98 17.10
N ASN A 345 -25.33 4.73 18.10
CA ASN A 345 -26.34 4.28 19.05
C ASN A 345 -27.73 4.18 18.43
N GLU A 346 -27.95 4.84 17.30
CA GLU A 346 -29.22 4.90 16.54
C GLU A 346 -29.00 4.42 15.10
N LYS A 347 -30.03 3.88 14.49
CA LYS A 347 -30.05 3.49 13.06
C LYS A 347 -30.13 4.71 12.18
N PRO A 348 -29.68 4.65 10.91
CA PRO A 348 -29.97 5.67 9.91
C PRO A 348 -31.49 5.91 9.82
N GLY A 349 -31.92 7.16 9.91
CA GLY A 349 -33.35 7.51 9.92
C GLY A 349 -34.02 7.49 11.30
N GLY A 350 -33.26 7.29 12.37
CA GLY A 350 -33.73 7.23 13.76
C GLY A 350 -34.13 5.83 14.19
N GLY A 351 -34.28 5.66 15.48
CA GLY A 351 -34.63 4.39 16.11
C GLY A 351 -33.42 3.68 16.71
N ASP A 352 -33.71 2.79 17.62
CA ASP A 352 -32.72 2.11 18.44
C ASP A 352 -31.78 1.20 17.65
N ASN A 353 -30.48 1.25 17.96
CA ASN A 353 -29.45 0.36 17.39
C ASN A 353 -28.79 -0.48 18.51
N PRO A 354 -29.42 -1.60 18.92
CA PRO A 354 -28.89 -2.44 20.00
C PRO A 354 -27.50 -3.00 19.71
N GLU A 355 -27.20 -3.31 18.45
CA GLU A 355 -25.89 -3.82 18.03
C GLU A 355 -24.80 -2.74 18.16
N GLY A 356 -25.06 -1.53 17.67
CA GLY A 356 -24.14 -0.40 17.83
C GLY A 356 -23.87 -0.09 19.28
N ARG A 357 -24.92 -0.09 20.14
CA ARG A 357 -24.74 0.08 21.58
C ARG A 357 -23.93 -1.04 22.21
N ALA A 358 -24.14 -2.29 21.81
CA ALA A 358 -23.34 -3.41 22.32
C ALA A 358 -21.85 -3.28 21.96
N ARG A 359 -21.52 -2.69 20.81
CA ARG A 359 -20.13 -2.36 20.44
C ARG A 359 -19.57 -1.22 21.29
N ASN A 360 -20.39 -0.24 21.65
CA ASN A 360 -19.95 0.88 22.48
C ASN A 360 -19.67 0.45 23.93
N ARG A 361 -20.45 -0.49 24.49
CA ARG A 361 -20.22 -1.05 25.82
C ARG A 361 -19.02 -1.96 25.83
N ARG A 362 -17.84 -1.40 26.09
CA ARG A 362 -16.56 -2.11 26.05
C ARG A 362 -15.57 -1.63 27.11
N VAL A 363 -14.56 -2.44 27.36
CA VAL A 363 -13.33 -2.03 28.05
C VAL A 363 -12.16 -2.23 27.08
N GLU A 364 -11.37 -1.21 26.85
CA GLU A 364 -10.19 -1.24 26.00
C GLU A 364 -8.91 -1.35 26.85
N ILE A 365 -8.03 -2.29 26.47
CA ILE A 365 -6.70 -2.48 27.05
C ILE A 365 -5.70 -2.09 25.98
N SER A 366 -4.95 -1.01 26.20
CA SER A 366 -4.00 -0.48 25.22
C SER A 366 -2.58 -0.50 25.75
N TYR A 367 -1.62 -0.88 24.90
CA TYR A 367 -0.21 -0.91 25.25
C TYR A 367 0.67 -0.68 24.01
N GLN A 368 1.90 -0.23 24.23
CA GLN A 368 2.93 -0.23 23.19
C GLN A 368 3.46 -1.65 23.03
N ILE A 369 3.56 -2.13 21.80
CA ILE A 369 4.12 -3.45 21.51
C ILE A 369 5.65 -3.41 21.52
N LYS A 370 6.25 -4.51 21.93
CA LYS A 370 7.69 -4.74 21.74
C LYS A 370 7.99 -4.53 20.26
N GLN A 371 8.95 -3.66 19.97
CA GLN A 371 9.46 -3.58 18.61
C GLN A 371 10.35 -4.80 18.41
N ASP A 372 9.92 -5.72 17.57
CA ASP A 372 10.77 -6.81 17.15
C ASP A 372 12.02 -6.19 16.51
N LYS A 373 13.19 -6.54 17.04
CA LYS A 373 14.43 -6.25 16.34
C LYS A 373 14.33 -6.92 14.96
N PRO A 374 14.90 -6.32 13.90
CA PRO A 374 14.78 -6.84 12.53
C PRO A 374 15.49 -8.19 12.29
N ASP A 375 15.87 -8.90 13.34
CA ASP A 375 16.26 -10.29 13.23
C ASP A 375 15.01 -11.13 13.06
N VAL A 376 14.84 -11.60 11.84
CA VAL A 376 13.75 -12.45 11.35
C VAL A 376 13.73 -13.77 12.13
N THR A 377 13.29 -13.70 13.34
CA THR A 377 12.70 -14.87 13.97
C THR A 377 11.20 -14.71 13.74
N VAL A 378 10.69 -15.45 12.74
CA VAL A 378 9.24 -15.68 12.61
C VAL A 378 8.79 -16.13 13.98
N THR A 379 8.28 -15.19 14.77
CA THR A 379 7.77 -15.51 16.10
C THR A 379 6.46 -16.24 15.83
N THR A 380 6.56 -17.56 15.79
CA THR A 380 5.41 -18.46 15.93
C THR A 380 4.91 -18.34 17.36
N GLY A 381 4.39 -17.15 17.70
CA GLY A 381 3.54 -17.01 18.88
C GLY A 381 2.32 -17.89 18.66
N PRO A 382 1.73 -18.48 19.71
CA PRO A 382 0.49 -19.21 19.56
C PRO A 382 -0.50 -18.29 18.86
N PRO A 383 -1.20 -18.79 17.81
CA PRO A 383 -2.15 -17.98 17.06
C PRO A 383 -3.16 -17.39 18.06
N SER A 384 -3.36 -16.07 17.99
CA SER A 384 -4.55 -15.54 18.64
C SER A 384 -5.75 -16.16 17.92
N ASP A 385 -6.79 -16.50 18.66
CA ASP A 385 -8.02 -17.12 18.13
C ASP A 385 -8.71 -16.32 17.00
N ILE A 386 -8.33 -15.06 16.80
CA ILE A 386 -8.94 -14.17 15.81
C ILE A 386 -7.97 -13.68 14.73
N ARG A 387 -6.67 -14.02 14.79
CA ARG A 387 -5.66 -13.61 13.81
C ARG A 387 -4.68 -14.74 13.53
N GLY A 388 -4.27 -14.87 12.26
CA GLY A 388 -3.25 -15.82 11.84
C GLY A 388 -1.84 -15.46 12.27
N SER A 389 -0.96 -16.43 12.19
CA SER A 389 0.48 -16.25 12.40
C SER A 389 1.10 -15.42 11.26
N THR A 390 2.15 -14.69 11.58
CA THR A 390 2.98 -14.05 10.55
C THR A 390 3.76 -15.11 9.80
N ARG A 391 3.70 -15.08 8.47
CA ARG A 391 4.38 -15.99 7.56
C ARG A 391 5.42 -15.22 6.75
N PRO A 392 6.33 -15.89 6.03
CA PRO A 392 7.11 -15.24 4.98
C PRO A 392 6.19 -14.57 3.94
N PRO A 393 6.64 -13.52 3.24
CA PRO A 393 5.89 -12.95 2.13
C PRO A 393 5.52 -14.02 1.11
N ALA A 394 4.29 -13.95 0.58
CA ALA A 394 3.81 -14.91 -0.40
C ALA A 394 4.69 -14.93 -1.65
N PRO A 395 4.88 -16.09 -2.31
CA PRO A 395 5.35 -16.10 -3.69
C PRO A 395 4.39 -15.29 -4.57
N PHE A 396 4.92 -14.71 -5.64
CA PHE A 396 4.07 -14.03 -6.61
C PHE A 396 3.15 -15.05 -7.33
N HIS A 397 1.87 -14.75 -7.36
CA HIS A 397 0.86 -15.55 -8.06
C HIS A 397 0.08 -14.67 -9.03
N GLN A 398 -0.18 -15.21 -10.22
CA GLN A 398 -1.22 -14.66 -11.08
C GLN A 398 -2.60 -14.93 -10.43
N ALA A 399 -3.58 -14.08 -10.73
CA ALA A 399 -4.93 -14.31 -10.25
C ALA A 399 -5.43 -15.70 -10.73
N GLY A 400 -5.98 -16.48 -9.80
CA GLY A 400 -6.58 -17.76 -10.08
C GLY A 400 -7.94 -17.61 -10.80
N PRO A 401 -8.69 -18.71 -10.95
CA PRO A 401 -10.05 -18.66 -11.50
C PRO A 401 -10.97 -17.83 -10.59
N VAL A 402 -12.09 -17.35 -11.15
CA VAL A 402 -13.12 -16.66 -10.37
C VAL A 402 -13.71 -17.62 -9.34
N ALA A 403 -13.66 -17.24 -8.07
CA ALA A 403 -14.17 -18.02 -6.94
C ALA A 403 -15.61 -17.62 -6.56
N GLY A 404 -16.03 -16.40 -6.93
CA GLY A 404 -17.39 -15.92 -6.70
C GLY A 404 -17.56 -14.51 -7.22
N SER A 405 -18.81 -14.06 -7.39
CA SER A 405 -19.10 -12.77 -7.99
C SER A 405 -20.21 -12.03 -7.26
N LEU A 406 -20.13 -10.69 -7.26
CA LEU A 406 -21.21 -9.78 -6.87
C LEU A 406 -21.61 -8.91 -8.05
N GLY A 407 -22.90 -8.69 -8.20
CA GLY A 407 -23.46 -7.76 -9.20
C GLY A 407 -23.96 -6.47 -8.54
N TRP A 408 -23.83 -5.38 -9.25
CA TRP A 408 -24.40 -4.09 -8.88
C TRP A 408 -25.03 -3.39 -10.07
N GLN A 409 -26.17 -2.74 -9.85
CA GLN A 409 -26.86 -2.00 -10.89
C GLN A 409 -27.46 -0.71 -10.34
N ARG A 410 -27.26 0.39 -11.06
CA ARG A 410 -27.91 1.69 -10.82
C ARG A 410 -28.28 2.32 -12.16
N GLY A 411 -29.57 2.33 -12.49
CA GLY A 411 -30.02 2.81 -13.80
C GLY A 411 -29.44 1.96 -14.94
N GLN A 412 -28.67 2.60 -15.82
CA GLN A 412 -27.99 1.95 -16.94
C GLN A 412 -26.59 1.38 -16.56
N ASP A 413 -26.06 1.82 -15.42
CA ASP A 413 -24.77 1.35 -14.94
C ASP A 413 -24.91 -0.06 -14.35
N ARG A 414 -24.11 -0.98 -14.85
CA ARG A 414 -24.00 -2.36 -14.34
C ARG A 414 -22.55 -2.73 -14.16
N LEU A 415 -22.23 -3.25 -12.99
CA LEU A 415 -20.91 -3.77 -12.65
C LEU A 415 -21.04 -5.20 -12.14
N ARG A 416 -20.01 -5.99 -12.41
CA ARG A 416 -19.77 -7.26 -11.75
C ARG A 416 -18.39 -7.20 -11.09
N VAL A 417 -18.31 -7.70 -9.86
CA VAL A 417 -17.05 -7.88 -9.15
C VAL A 417 -16.77 -9.36 -9.03
N ASP A 418 -15.72 -9.81 -9.68
CA ASP A 418 -15.31 -11.23 -9.74
C ASP A 418 -14.14 -11.44 -8.76
N PHE A 419 -14.37 -12.12 -7.64
CA PHE A 419 -13.34 -12.42 -6.64
C PHE A 419 -12.54 -13.65 -7.04
N HIS A 420 -11.21 -13.57 -6.85
CA HIS A 420 -10.28 -14.67 -7.02
C HIS A 420 -9.94 -15.31 -5.66
N PRO A 421 -9.28 -16.48 -5.61
CA PRO A 421 -8.74 -17.01 -4.36
C PRO A 421 -7.82 -15.99 -3.69
N PHE A 422 -7.95 -15.84 -2.37
CA PHE A 422 -7.13 -14.92 -1.58
C PHE A 422 -5.85 -15.60 -1.12
N HIS A 423 -4.79 -14.83 -0.91
CA HIS A 423 -3.47 -15.36 -0.57
C HIS A 423 -2.95 -14.73 0.72
N ARG A 424 -2.36 -15.54 1.61
CA ARG A 424 -1.68 -15.05 2.80
C ARG A 424 -0.32 -14.48 2.41
N ASP A 425 -0.04 -13.21 2.79
CA ASP A 425 1.18 -12.49 2.52
C ASP A 425 1.73 -11.90 3.83
N GLY A 426 2.75 -12.52 4.40
CA GLY A 426 3.28 -12.12 5.70
C GLY A 426 2.27 -12.25 6.83
N ALA A 427 1.96 -11.15 7.47
CA ALA A 427 0.95 -11.04 8.53
C ALA A 427 -0.47 -10.77 7.99
N TYR A 428 -0.63 -10.72 6.66
CA TYR A 428 -1.83 -10.21 6.02
C TYR A 428 -2.45 -11.21 5.05
N LEU A 429 -3.64 -10.86 4.59
CA LEU A 429 -4.36 -11.54 3.53
C LEU A 429 -4.56 -10.55 2.38
N LEU A 430 -4.11 -10.92 1.20
CA LEU A 430 -4.33 -10.21 -0.05
C LEU A 430 -5.58 -10.75 -0.73
N ALA A 431 -6.60 -9.90 -0.87
CA ALA A 431 -7.76 -10.13 -1.70
C ALA A 431 -7.56 -9.47 -3.07
N THR A 432 -7.78 -10.22 -4.15
CA THR A 432 -7.76 -9.71 -5.53
C THR A 432 -9.08 -10.00 -6.21
N PHE A 433 -9.52 -9.06 -7.05
CA PHE A 433 -10.78 -9.18 -7.78
C PHE A 433 -10.77 -8.33 -9.05
N ASP A 434 -11.69 -8.63 -9.95
CA ASP A 434 -11.91 -7.86 -11.17
C ASP A 434 -13.22 -7.08 -11.07
N VAL A 435 -13.17 -5.78 -11.37
CA VAL A 435 -14.35 -4.95 -11.56
C VAL A 435 -14.64 -4.88 -13.05
N VAL A 436 -15.72 -5.47 -13.48
CA VAL A 436 -16.13 -5.58 -14.89
C VAL A 436 -17.28 -4.63 -15.16
N SER A 437 -17.13 -3.72 -16.12
CA SER A 437 -18.22 -2.87 -16.60
C SER A 437 -19.12 -3.66 -17.55
N GLU A 438 -20.36 -3.92 -17.14
CA GLU A 438 -21.38 -4.62 -17.94
C GLU A 438 -22.43 -3.67 -18.54
N GLY A 439 -22.33 -2.36 -18.25
CA GLY A 439 -23.18 -1.32 -18.80
C GLY A 439 -22.87 -1.04 -20.28
N ALA A 440 -23.83 -0.43 -20.98
CA ALA A 440 -23.64 -0.03 -22.37
C ALA A 440 -22.84 1.28 -22.53
N SER A 441 -22.72 2.05 -21.44
CA SER A 441 -22.01 3.33 -21.37
C SER A 441 -20.80 3.23 -20.46
N ARG A 442 -19.94 4.24 -20.54
CA ARG A 442 -18.80 4.39 -19.65
C ARG A 442 -19.27 4.58 -18.21
N PHE A 443 -18.80 3.71 -17.33
CA PHE A 443 -18.99 3.84 -15.89
C PHE A 443 -17.98 4.83 -15.29
N ILE A 444 -18.49 5.79 -14.50
CA ILE A 444 -17.67 6.72 -13.72
C ILE A 444 -17.93 6.44 -12.24
N PRO A 445 -16.93 6.03 -11.45
CA PRO A 445 -17.12 5.65 -10.06
C PRO A 445 -17.26 6.88 -9.14
N VAL A 446 -18.38 7.60 -9.19
CA VAL A 446 -18.66 8.74 -8.31
C VAL A 446 -20.14 8.73 -7.90
N PRO A 447 -20.48 8.51 -6.63
CA PRO A 447 -19.69 7.80 -5.61
C PRO A 447 -19.51 6.33 -5.97
N ALA A 448 -18.38 5.76 -5.62
CA ALA A 448 -18.16 4.33 -5.87
C ALA A 448 -19.13 3.48 -5.05
N PRO A 449 -19.72 2.42 -5.62
CA PRO A 449 -20.64 1.54 -4.90
C PRO A 449 -19.95 0.74 -3.79
N PHE A 450 -18.63 0.76 -3.75
CA PHE A 450 -17.77 -0.04 -2.88
C PHE A 450 -17.31 0.72 -1.63
N THR A 451 -17.60 2.03 -1.53
CA THR A 451 -17.21 2.82 -0.35
C THR A 451 -18.07 2.46 0.85
N GLY A 452 -17.42 2.11 1.94
CA GLY A 452 -18.07 1.87 3.24
C GLY A 452 -18.13 3.11 4.11
N TRP A 453 -19.18 3.18 4.95
CA TRP A 453 -19.40 4.25 5.92
C TRP A 453 -19.22 3.72 7.35
N ASP A 454 -18.08 3.14 7.71
CA ASP A 454 -17.81 2.85 9.12
C ASP A 454 -17.05 4.00 9.77
N SER A 455 -17.66 4.58 10.81
CA SER A 455 -17.17 5.77 11.51
C SER A 455 -15.83 5.58 12.21
N THR A 456 -15.46 4.34 12.52
CA THR A 456 -14.22 4.02 13.27
C THR A 456 -13.01 3.91 12.37
N PHE A 457 -13.22 3.52 11.13
CA PHE A 457 -12.20 3.34 10.10
C PHE A 457 -12.54 4.07 8.80
N SER A 458 -13.54 4.94 8.84
CA SER A 458 -14.02 5.61 7.64
C SER A 458 -13.00 6.60 7.10
N ALA A 459 -12.49 6.31 5.95
CA ALA A 459 -12.25 7.29 4.92
C ALA A 459 -12.97 6.75 3.70
N ALA A 460 -13.46 7.61 2.84
CA ALA A 460 -13.94 7.20 1.54
C ALA A 460 -12.79 6.46 0.83
N ALA A 461 -12.79 5.14 0.94
CA ALA A 461 -11.87 4.27 0.24
C ALA A 461 -12.64 3.59 -0.87
N ASP A 462 -11.99 3.28 -1.96
CA ASP A 462 -12.68 2.75 -3.13
C ASP A 462 -13.27 1.35 -2.84
N PHE A 463 -12.67 0.56 -1.94
CA PHE A 463 -13.14 -0.79 -1.58
C PHE A 463 -13.38 -0.99 -0.07
N GLY A 464 -13.50 0.08 0.70
CA GLY A 464 -13.70 0.03 2.15
C GLY A 464 -14.96 -0.67 2.62
N ALA A 465 -15.95 -0.87 1.72
CA ALA A 465 -17.16 -1.63 1.99
C ALA A 465 -16.94 -3.15 2.02
N PHE A 466 -15.81 -3.66 1.52
CA PHE A 466 -15.54 -5.09 1.47
C PHE A 466 -14.98 -5.54 2.82
N ILE A 467 -15.82 -6.19 3.62
CA ILE A 467 -15.46 -6.76 4.91
C ILE A 467 -15.35 -8.28 4.76
N LEU A 468 -14.25 -8.86 5.23
CA LEU A 468 -14.13 -10.31 5.26
C LEU A 468 -14.72 -10.85 6.57
N VAL A 469 -15.45 -11.96 6.47
CA VAL A 469 -16.08 -12.61 7.61
C VAL A 469 -15.68 -14.08 7.63
N ASP A 470 -15.14 -14.53 8.76
CA ASP A 470 -15.00 -15.95 9.04
C ASP A 470 -16.39 -16.54 9.29
N PRO A 471 -16.87 -17.48 8.46
CA PRO A 471 -18.22 -18.01 8.58
C PRO A 471 -18.45 -18.81 9.89
N ALA A 472 -17.40 -19.37 10.50
CA ALA A 472 -17.49 -20.16 11.73
C ALA A 472 -17.56 -19.27 12.98
N THR A 473 -16.64 -18.34 13.13
CA THR A 473 -16.52 -17.50 14.33
C THR A 473 -17.27 -16.20 14.25
N LYS A 474 -17.73 -15.79 13.04
CA LYS A 474 -18.30 -14.46 12.75
C LYS A 474 -17.32 -13.32 12.98
N THR A 475 -16.02 -13.62 12.98
CA THR A 475 -14.97 -12.61 13.07
C THR A 475 -14.92 -11.83 11.77
N ARG A 476 -14.86 -10.50 11.90
CA ARG A 476 -14.82 -9.54 10.80
C ARG A 476 -13.41 -8.97 10.66
N TYR A 477 -12.87 -8.98 9.47
CA TYR A 477 -11.56 -8.43 9.14
C TYR A 477 -11.77 -7.21 8.24
N HIS A 478 -11.30 -6.05 8.71
CA HIS A 478 -11.44 -4.80 7.99
C HIS A 478 -10.23 -4.53 7.10
N PRO A 479 -10.40 -3.78 5.98
CA PRO A 479 -9.28 -3.35 5.15
C PRO A 479 -8.17 -2.69 5.95
N LEU A 480 -6.92 -2.97 5.63
CA LEU A 480 -5.77 -2.34 6.28
C LEU A 480 -5.69 -0.85 5.90
N LYS A 481 -5.30 -0.01 6.86
CA LYS A 481 -5.06 1.42 6.64
C LYS A 481 -3.59 1.79 6.74
N MET A 482 -3.18 2.75 5.91
CA MET A 482 -1.92 3.47 6.00
C MET A 482 -2.24 4.97 6.00
N TYR A 483 -1.70 5.77 6.92
CA TYR A 483 -2.14 7.16 7.12
C TYR A 483 -3.67 7.28 7.16
N THR A 484 -4.26 7.97 6.18
CA THR A 484 -5.72 8.15 6.02
C THR A 484 -6.33 7.27 4.93
N GLU A 485 -5.52 6.50 4.21
CA GLU A 485 -5.93 5.66 3.07
C GLU A 485 -5.90 4.18 3.44
N PHE A 486 -6.56 3.35 2.65
CA PHE A 486 -6.45 1.90 2.78
C PHE A 486 -5.28 1.36 1.94
N VAL A 487 -4.82 0.14 2.28
CA VAL A 487 -3.82 -0.58 1.48
C VAL A 487 -4.56 -1.29 0.35
N GLU A 488 -4.92 -0.52 -0.65
CA GLU A 488 -5.73 -0.90 -1.80
C GLU A 488 -5.36 -0.06 -3.03
N ASN A 489 -5.99 -0.33 -4.15
CA ASN A 489 -6.01 0.56 -5.31
C ASN A 489 -7.41 1.17 -5.50
N TRP A 490 -7.56 1.98 -6.52
CA TRP A 490 -8.80 2.69 -6.87
C TRP A 490 -9.46 2.10 -8.12
N VAL A 491 -10.76 2.41 -8.32
CA VAL A 491 -11.50 2.03 -9.54
C VAL A 491 -11.37 3.15 -10.56
N PRO A 492 -10.85 2.91 -11.77
CA PRO A 492 -10.84 3.90 -12.83
C PRO A 492 -12.24 4.04 -13.47
N ALA A 493 -12.42 5.06 -14.29
CA ALA A 493 -13.53 5.07 -15.22
C ALA A 493 -13.38 3.89 -16.20
N LEU A 494 -14.41 3.04 -16.32
CA LEU A 494 -14.38 1.84 -17.15
C LEU A 494 -15.30 2.01 -18.35
N ASP A 495 -14.78 1.88 -19.55
CA ASP A 495 -15.59 1.78 -20.75
C ASP A 495 -16.40 0.46 -20.77
N ALA A 496 -17.40 0.37 -21.63
CA ALA A 496 -18.21 -0.85 -21.75
C ALA A 496 -17.33 -2.08 -21.99
N SER A 497 -17.58 -3.14 -21.24
CA SER A 497 -16.82 -4.40 -21.26
C SER A 497 -15.35 -4.30 -20.80
N MET A 498 -14.92 -3.15 -20.28
CA MET A 498 -13.60 -3.00 -19.71
C MET A 498 -13.55 -3.62 -18.30
N THR A 499 -12.39 -4.15 -17.95
CA THR A 499 -12.11 -4.74 -16.64
C THR A 499 -10.97 -3.97 -15.97
N GLY A 500 -11.19 -3.59 -14.71
CA GLY A 500 -10.16 -3.03 -13.83
C GLY A 500 -9.83 -4.01 -12.71
N ARG A 501 -8.55 -4.33 -12.50
CA ARG A 501 -8.09 -5.16 -11.40
C ARG A 501 -8.11 -4.38 -10.10
N GLY A 502 -8.82 -4.92 -9.08
CA GLY A 502 -8.84 -4.43 -7.71
C GLY A 502 -8.05 -5.32 -6.75
N TYR A 503 -7.58 -4.75 -5.67
CA TYR A 503 -7.04 -5.49 -4.53
C TYR A 503 -7.28 -4.74 -3.22
N VAL A 504 -7.33 -5.50 -2.14
CA VAL A 504 -7.38 -4.99 -0.76
C VAL A 504 -6.57 -5.91 0.13
N TYR A 505 -5.82 -5.34 1.06
CA TYR A 505 -5.15 -6.09 2.12
C TYR A 505 -5.96 -6.07 3.41
N TYR A 506 -5.95 -7.19 4.13
CA TYR A 506 -6.62 -7.40 5.42
C TYR A 506 -5.67 -8.01 6.44
N PRO A 507 -5.94 -7.89 7.77
CA PRO A 507 -5.32 -8.78 8.75
C PRO A 507 -5.58 -10.24 8.37
N ALA A 508 -4.56 -11.09 8.39
CA ALA A 508 -4.76 -12.50 8.06
C ALA A 508 -5.68 -13.18 9.10
N PRO A 509 -6.72 -13.91 8.66
CA PRO A 509 -7.53 -14.76 9.54
C PRO A 509 -6.70 -15.84 10.23
N ALA A 510 -7.22 -16.44 11.32
CA ALA A 510 -6.58 -17.56 11.99
C ALA A 510 -6.12 -18.64 11.00
N ASP A 511 -5.02 -19.34 11.29
CA ASP A 511 -4.40 -20.29 10.35
C ASP A 511 -5.29 -21.47 9.98
N THR A 512 -6.29 -21.74 10.78
CA THR A 512 -7.31 -22.78 10.55
C THR A 512 -8.41 -22.36 9.57
N VAL A 513 -8.49 -21.05 9.23
CA VAL A 513 -9.51 -20.54 8.32
C VAL A 513 -9.04 -20.74 6.88
N SER A 514 -9.75 -21.57 6.13
CA SER A 514 -9.46 -21.90 4.73
C SER A 514 -10.33 -21.17 3.70
N SER A 515 -11.41 -20.52 4.15
CA SER A 515 -12.26 -19.67 3.31
C SER A 515 -12.91 -18.56 4.11
N VAL A 516 -13.31 -17.50 3.44
CA VAL A 516 -14.03 -16.36 4.03
C VAL A 516 -15.26 -16.00 3.20
N THR A 517 -16.19 -15.30 3.84
CA THR A 517 -17.28 -14.59 3.17
C THR A 517 -16.86 -13.14 2.96
N VAL A 518 -17.03 -12.60 1.77
CA VAL A 518 -16.96 -11.16 1.50
C VAL A 518 -18.35 -10.59 1.71
N GLU A 519 -18.48 -9.63 2.63
CA GLU A 519 -19.68 -8.81 2.81
C GLU A 519 -19.41 -7.42 2.26
N ALA A 520 -20.29 -6.94 1.39
CA ALA A 520 -20.26 -5.60 0.82
C ALA A 520 -21.63 -4.95 1.02
N GLU A 521 -21.70 -3.90 1.82
CA GLU A 521 -22.94 -3.30 2.32
C GLU A 521 -23.99 -3.04 1.23
N ASN A 522 -23.55 -2.56 0.06
CA ASN A 522 -24.44 -2.18 -1.04
C ASN A 522 -24.52 -3.20 -2.18
N LEU A 523 -23.71 -4.26 -2.15
CA LEU A 523 -23.63 -5.26 -3.21
C LEU A 523 -24.12 -6.66 -2.76
N GLY A 524 -24.22 -6.89 -1.45
CA GLY A 524 -24.55 -8.19 -0.88
C GLY A 524 -23.36 -8.95 -0.34
N ARG A 525 -23.35 -10.26 -0.47
CA ARG A 525 -22.28 -11.11 0.06
C ARG A 525 -21.96 -12.27 -0.87
N VAL A 526 -20.71 -12.68 -0.87
CA VAL A 526 -20.22 -13.89 -1.54
C VAL A 526 -19.54 -14.77 -0.52
N GLN A 527 -19.90 -16.06 -0.51
CA GLN A 527 -19.42 -17.03 0.47
C GLN A 527 -18.29 -17.90 -0.12
N ASP A 528 -17.56 -18.54 0.78
CA ASP A 528 -16.58 -19.59 0.47
C ASP A 528 -15.45 -19.18 -0.48
N ILE A 529 -15.03 -17.92 -0.43
CA ILE A 529 -13.83 -17.49 -1.14
C ILE A 529 -12.61 -18.17 -0.49
N PRO A 530 -11.88 -19.02 -1.25
CA PRO A 530 -10.78 -19.80 -0.67
C PRO A 530 -9.58 -18.93 -0.31
N ILE A 531 -8.86 -19.35 0.74
CA ILE A 531 -7.58 -18.78 1.20
C ILE A 531 -6.48 -19.82 0.99
N SER A 532 -5.38 -19.40 0.38
CA SER A 532 -4.16 -20.20 0.18
C SER A 532 -2.94 -19.61 0.89
#